data_0d91f3513e4d4936c745eca83cc9e696
#
_entry.id   0d91f3513e4d4936c745eca83cc9e696
#
_cell.length_a   1.000
_cell.length_b   1.000
_cell.length_c   1.000
_cell.angle_alpha   90.00
_cell.angle_beta   90.00
_cell.angle_gamma   90.00
#
_symmetry.space_group_name_H-M   'P 1'
#
loop_
_entity.id
_entity.type
_entity.pdbx_description
1 polymer ?
#
loop_
_entity_poly.entity_id
_entity_poly.type
_entity_poly.pdbx_seq_one_letter_code
_entity_poly.pdbx_strand_id
1 'polypeptide(L)'
;SDVYKRQYQGRTVDMPPKELELLYFLASSPNQVFTREQLLDHIWGYEYIGDTRTVDVHIKRLREKIKDHASWAITTVWGIGYKFEVKK
;
A
#
# COMPACT_ATOMS: atom_id res chain seq x y z
N SER A 1 -9.51 -13.77 11.77
CA SER A 1 -9.11 -14.71 10.76
C SER A 1 -7.67 -14.51 10.38
N ASP A 2 -6.95 -15.60 10.20
CA ASP A 2 -5.53 -15.55 9.85
C ASP A 2 -5.29 -14.97 8.46
N VAL A 3 -6.31 -14.89 7.64
CA VAL A 3 -6.21 -14.33 6.28
C VAL A 3 -5.69 -12.89 6.30
N TYR A 4 -6.01 -12.16 7.37
CA TYR A 4 -5.68 -10.74 7.46
C TYR A 4 -4.50 -10.44 8.37
N LYS A 5 -3.80 -11.49 8.80
CA LYS A 5 -2.67 -11.32 9.70
C LYS A 5 -1.40 -11.82 9.04
N ARG A 6 -0.33 -11.10 9.24
CA ARG A 6 0.99 -11.44 8.70
C ARG A 6 2.03 -11.17 9.75
N GLN A 7 3.10 -11.93 9.71
CA GLN A 7 4.23 -11.64 10.57
C GLN A 7 5.10 -10.55 9.95
N TYR A 8 5.53 -9.64 10.78
CA TYR A 8 6.39 -8.55 10.37
C TYR A 8 7.45 -8.36 11.44
N GLN A 9 8.70 -8.66 11.09
CA GLN A 9 9.82 -8.60 12.02
C GLN A 9 9.54 -9.37 13.32
N GLY A 10 8.96 -10.57 13.19
CA GLY A 10 8.69 -11.43 14.32
C GLY A 10 7.41 -11.10 15.08
N ARG A 11 6.62 -10.15 14.63
CA ARG A 11 5.36 -9.77 15.26
C ARG A 11 4.19 -10.04 14.31
N THR A 12 3.02 -10.30 14.89
CA THR A 12 1.79 -10.42 14.11
C THR A 12 1.22 -9.03 13.87
N VAL A 13 0.96 -8.71 12.61
CA VAL A 13 0.40 -7.41 12.22
C VAL A 13 -0.97 -7.63 11.61
N ASP A 14 -1.98 -6.94 12.15
CA ASP A 14 -3.30 -6.92 11.54
C ASP A 14 -3.24 -6.13 10.24
N MET A 15 -3.70 -6.78 9.17
CA MET A 15 -3.69 -6.11 7.88
C MET A 15 -5.00 -6.39 7.16
N PRO A 16 -5.95 -5.44 7.17
CA PRO A 16 -7.21 -5.58 6.46
C PRO A 16 -7.00 -5.88 4.97
N PRO A 17 -7.98 -6.53 4.33
CA PRO A 17 -7.78 -7.03 2.96
C PRO A 17 -7.33 -5.98 1.95
N LYS A 18 -7.93 -4.80 1.99
CA LYS A 18 -7.56 -3.77 1.02
C LYS A 18 -6.17 -3.22 1.23
N GLU A 19 -5.73 -3.13 2.50
CA GLU A 19 -4.36 -2.74 2.79
C GLU A 19 -3.37 -3.77 2.25
N LEU A 20 -3.67 -5.04 2.45
CA LEU A 20 -2.81 -6.12 1.99
C LEU A 20 -2.75 -6.16 0.47
N GLU A 21 -3.90 -6.02 -0.20
CA GLU A 21 -3.95 -5.98 -1.66
C GLU A 21 -3.14 -4.82 -2.21
N LEU A 22 -3.26 -3.65 -1.59
CA LEU A 22 -2.54 -2.46 -2.00
C LEU A 22 -1.03 -2.66 -1.86
N LEU A 23 -0.60 -3.22 -0.74
CA LEU A 23 0.81 -3.50 -0.51
C LEU A 23 1.35 -4.47 -1.55
N TYR A 24 0.64 -5.57 -1.81
CA TYR A 24 1.05 -6.55 -2.80
C TYR A 24 1.14 -5.95 -4.20
N PHE A 25 0.16 -5.13 -4.55
CA PHE A 25 0.15 -4.52 -5.87
C PHE A 25 1.36 -3.62 -6.07
N LEU A 26 1.65 -2.78 -5.08
CA LEU A 26 2.81 -1.89 -5.16
C LEU A 26 4.11 -2.67 -5.13
N ALA A 27 4.21 -3.68 -4.26
CA ALA A 27 5.44 -4.46 -4.11
C ALA A 27 5.74 -5.33 -5.31
N SER A 28 4.72 -5.70 -6.09
CA SER A 28 4.93 -6.51 -7.29
C SER A 28 5.55 -5.72 -8.43
N SER A 29 5.58 -4.40 -8.33
CA SER A 29 6.22 -3.52 -9.32
C SER A 29 7.10 -2.51 -8.62
N PRO A 30 8.23 -2.96 -8.04
CA PRO A 30 9.10 -2.06 -7.25
C PRO A 30 9.59 -0.88 -8.09
N ASN A 31 9.62 0.27 -7.45
CA ASN A 31 10.10 1.52 -8.03
C ASN A 31 9.24 2.07 -9.17
N GLN A 32 8.08 1.47 -9.42
CA GLN A 32 7.14 1.99 -10.39
C GLN A 32 6.15 2.92 -9.70
N VAL A 33 5.90 4.08 -10.31
CA VAL A 33 4.95 5.06 -9.78
C VAL A 33 3.55 4.75 -10.30
N PHE A 34 2.58 4.74 -9.37
CA PHE A 34 1.17 4.58 -9.71
C PHE A 34 0.40 5.79 -9.24
N THR A 35 -0.53 6.27 -10.08
CA THR A 35 -1.41 7.36 -9.68
C THR A 35 -2.43 6.84 -8.67
N ARG A 36 -3.03 7.76 -7.91
CA ARG A 36 -4.08 7.39 -6.97
C ARG A 36 -5.26 6.77 -7.68
N GLU A 37 -5.60 7.26 -8.87
CA GLU A 37 -6.68 6.71 -9.67
C GLU A 37 -6.39 5.29 -10.12
N GLN A 38 -5.15 5.01 -10.53
CA GLN A 38 -4.75 3.66 -10.89
C GLN A 38 -4.87 2.70 -9.71
N LEU A 39 -4.44 3.12 -8.55
CA LEU A 39 -4.54 2.30 -7.34
C LEU A 39 -6.00 2.08 -6.95
N LEU A 40 -6.81 3.11 -7.04
CA LEU A 40 -8.23 2.98 -6.73
C LEU A 40 -8.89 1.96 -7.65
N ASP A 41 -8.65 2.07 -8.96
CA ASP A 41 -9.24 1.17 -9.95
C ASP A 41 -8.79 -0.28 -9.75
N HIS A 42 -7.50 -0.49 -9.48
CA HIS A 42 -6.97 -1.85 -9.33
C HIS A 42 -7.42 -2.53 -8.04
N ILE A 43 -7.52 -1.79 -6.96
CA ILE A 43 -7.79 -2.37 -5.64
C ILE A 43 -9.28 -2.34 -5.32
N TRP A 44 -9.97 -1.26 -5.66
CA TRP A 44 -11.40 -1.12 -5.37
C TRP A 44 -12.30 -1.36 -6.58
N GLY A 45 -11.76 -1.21 -7.80
CA GLY A 45 -12.49 -1.48 -9.03
C GLY A 45 -13.14 -0.22 -9.61
N TYR A 46 -13.46 -0.30 -10.89
CA TYR A 46 -14.03 0.85 -11.63
C TYR A 46 -15.38 1.30 -11.10
N GLU A 47 -16.11 0.39 -10.49
CA GLU A 47 -17.46 0.71 -10.01
C GLU A 47 -17.46 1.36 -8.63
N TYR A 48 -16.29 1.49 -8.02
CA TYR A 48 -16.18 2.11 -6.72
C TYR A 48 -16.50 3.60 -6.84
N ILE A 49 -17.45 4.08 -6.03
CA ILE A 49 -17.93 5.46 -6.09
C ILE A 49 -17.17 6.36 -5.12
N GLY A 50 -16.15 5.85 -4.47
CA GLY A 50 -15.43 6.62 -3.47
C GLY A 50 -14.40 7.58 -4.07
N ASP A 51 -13.78 8.33 -3.17
CA ASP A 51 -12.78 9.33 -3.48
C ASP A 51 -11.39 8.71 -3.45
N THR A 52 -10.45 9.27 -4.22
CA THR A 52 -9.05 8.85 -4.18
C THR A 52 -8.43 9.02 -2.81
N ARG A 53 -9.02 9.82 -1.92
CA ARG A 53 -8.56 9.92 -0.53
C ARG A 53 -8.60 8.60 0.21
N THR A 54 -9.43 7.65 -0.24
CA THR A 54 -9.43 6.29 0.30
C THR A 54 -8.05 5.65 0.16
N VAL A 55 -7.39 5.85 -0.97
CA VAL A 55 -6.03 5.36 -1.19
C VAL A 55 -5.07 5.99 -0.18
N ASP A 56 -5.16 7.29 0.00
CA ASP A 56 -4.28 8.01 0.91
C ASP A 56 -4.39 7.50 2.35
N VAL A 57 -5.61 7.23 2.80
CA VAL A 57 -5.86 6.70 4.14
C VAL A 57 -5.22 5.32 4.30
N HIS A 58 -5.38 4.46 3.29
CA HIS A 58 -4.80 3.12 3.34
C HIS A 58 -3.27 3.15 3.29
N ILE A 59 -2.71 4.06 2.49
CA ILE A 59 -1.26 4.25 2.44
C ILE A 59 -0.73 4.69 3.81
N LYS A 60 -1.41 5.62 4.47
CA LYS A 60 -1.02 6.07 5.80
C LYS A 60 -0.99 4.92 6.79
N ARG A 61 -2.03 4.09 6.78
CA ARG A 61 -2.10 2.94 7.69
C ARG A 61 -1.02 1.92 7.40
N LEU A 62 -0.75 1.67 6.12
CA LEU A 62 0.35 0.77 5.74
C LEU A 62 1.69 1.30 6.23
N ARG A 63 1.96 2.58 6.02
CA ARG A 63 3.22 3.18 6.46
C ARG A 63 3.43 3.04 7.94
N GLU A 64 2.39 3.19 8.73
CA GLU A 64 2.49 3.04 10.17
C GLU A 64 2.84 1.61 10.57
N LYS A 65 2.36 0.63 9.80
CA LYS A 65 2.60 -0.78 10.10
C LYS A 65 3.97 -1.26 9.66
N ILE A 66 4.56 -0.63 8.64
CA ILE A 66 5.81 -1.10 8.04
C ILE A 66 6.95 -0.10 8.16
N LYS A 67 6.81 0.89 9.01
CA LYS A 67 7.76 2.02 9.10
C LYS A 67 9.16 1.62 9.55
N ASP A 68 9.29 0.45 10.17
CA ASP A 68 10.58 0.02 10.71
C ASP A 68 11.50 -0.61 9.69
N HIS A 69 11.04 -0.81 8.46
CA HIS A 69 11.90 -1.37 7.42
C HIS A 69 12.90 -0.34 6.90
N ALA A 70 14.15 -0.78 6.76
CA ALA A 70 15.22 0.10 6.28
C ALA A 70 15.46 -0.04 4.78
N SER A 71 15.12 -1.19 4.19
CA SER A 71 15.48 -1.49 2.80
C SER A 71 14.39 -1.16 1.79
N TRP A 72 13.15 -0.89 2.25
CA TRP A 72 12.05 -0.54 1.35
C TRP A 72 11.03 0.33 2.08
N ALA A 73 10.26 1.07 1.31
CA ALA A 73 9.23 1.96 1.85
C ALA A 73 8.23 2.30 0.78
N ILE A 74 7.03 2.69 1.20
CA ILE A 74 6.05 3.29 0.28
C ILE A 74 6.31 4.78 0.28
N THR A 75 6.67 5.32 -0.88
CA THR A 75 7.09 6.71 -1.03
C THR A 75 6.03 7.50 -1.78
N THR A 76 5.75 8.70 -1.31
CA THR A 76 4.88 9.64 -2.02
C THR A 76 5.65 10.28 -3.17
N VAL A 77 5.05 10.28 -4.34
CA VAL A 77 5.56 11.05 -5.48
C VAL A 77 4.61 12.23 -5.64
N TRP A 78 5.06 13.39 -5.19
CA TRP A 78 4.20 14.56 -5.05
C TRP A 78 3.58 14.96 -6.40
N GLY A 79 2.28 15.17 -6.37
CA GLY A 79 1.53 15.55 -7.56
C GLY A 79 1.19 14.39 -8.48
N ILE A 80 1.64 13.16 -8.17
CA ILE A 80 1.42 12.00 -9.03
C ILE A 80 0.75 10.87 -8.25
N GLY A 81 1.42 10.30 -7.25
CA GLY A 81 0.88 9.16 -6.52
C GLY A 81 1.90 8.53 -5.60
N TYR A 82 2.03 7.21 -5.70
CA TYR A 82 2.85 6.44 -4.76
C TYR A 82 3.69 5.40 -5.50
N LYS A 83 4.77 4.98 -4.86
CA LYS A 83 5.59 3.88 -5.36
C LYS A 83 6.12 3.06 -4.18
N PHE A 84 6.42 1.80 -4.46
CA PHE A 84 7.12 0.92 -3.52
C PHE A 84 8.60 1.06 -3.83
N GLU A 85 9.30 1.81 -3.02
CA GLU A 85 10.71 2.11 -3.25
C GLU A 85 11.59 1.09 -2.56
N VAL A 86 12.48 0.46 -3.33
CA VAL A 86 13.48 -0.44 -2.78
C VAL A 86 14.81 0.32 -2.72
N LYS A 87 15.36 0.38 -1.53
CA LYS A 87 16.63 1.06 -1.29
C LYS A 87 17.72 0.01 -1.17
N LYS A 88 18.82 0.28 -1.80
CA LYS A 88 19.97 -0.64 -1.74
C LYS A 88 21.05 -0.08 -0.85
#